data_755654cfa021ca81b416fdcc96aae2b8
#
_entry.id   755654cfa021ca81b416fdcc96aae2b8
#
_cell.length_a   1.000
_cell.length_b   1.000
_cell.length_c   1.000
_cell.angle_alpha   90.00
_cell.angle_beta   90.00
_cell.angle_gamma   90.00
#
_symmetry.space_group_name_H-M   'P 1'
#
loop_
_entity.id
_entity.type
_entity.pdbx_description
1 polymer ?
#
loop_
_entity_poly.entity_id
_entity_poly.type
_entity_poly.pdbx_seq_one_letter_code
_entity_poly.pdbx_strand_id
1 'polypeptide(L)'
;MLTVAGIRYRNIMASQGGPIARVDTAECQVFGRRMFQANVRLNAAVQEPRQRFVIFGNVDGTGTHPVPTVARHMAISEAIERWAFRSVSKSVDRVLYGFDTDRSSSGMAAYPGLFDYQCRQRAYLEAIERYSLIAWWEGQARGRVRDTEWPGVSALEIETPFRQGRAVVVYKRCEPGFFAYGHAAAGSFHSACEKAIVELARNEYVLRRFWLAGGVQERPVDLFERRCLFFSTAEGHELFRERVAQAVTAPAGRPPVVFDGEIPGPWTTYAQVWRVVLQPVTDAFLTNTERYFFW
;
A
#
# COMPACT_ATOMS: atom_id res chain seq x y z
N MET A 1 -13.27 -13.82 5.14
CA MET A 1 -12.28 -14.31 6.14
C MET A 1 -12.83 -14.08 7.54
N LEU A 2 -12.75 -15.06 8.42
CA LEU A 2 -13.15 -14.91 9.82
C LEU A 2 -12.18 -13.96 10.53
N THR A 3 -12.70 -13.01 11.29
CA THR A 3 -11.93 -12.06 12.09
C THR A 3 -12.45 -12.03 13.52
N VAL A 4 -11.55 -11.90 14.48
CA VAL A 4 -11.87 -11.70 15.90
C VAL A 4 -11.55 -10.28 16.36
N ALA A 5 -11.58 -9.33 15.43
CA ALA A 5 -11.27 -7.91 15.68
C ALA A 5 -12.06 -7.33 16.85
N GLY A 6 -13.36 -7.67 16.97
CA GLY A 6 -14.19 -7.21 18.08
C GLY A 6 -13.69 -7.64 19.46
N ILE A 7 -12.98 -8.76 19.54
CA ILE A 7 -12.36 -9.26 20.78
C ILE A 7 -10.97 -8.68 20.95
N ARG A 8 -10.11 -8.81 19.95
CA ARG A 8 -8.70 -8.38 20.02
C ARG A 8 -8.55 -6.86 20.17
N TYR A 9 -9.44 -6.08 19.56
CA TYR A 9 -9.40 -4.62 19.62
C TYR A 9 -10.19 -4.00 20.76
N ARG A 10 -10.74 -4.82 21.68
CA ARG A 10 -11.58 -4.33 22.79
C ARG A 10 -10.87 -3.28 23.64
N ASN A 11 -9.61 -3.48 23.98
CA ASN A 11 -8.81 -2.60 24.85
C ASN A 11 -7.70 -1.89 24.07
N ILE A 12 -7.90 -1.60 22.78
CA ILE A 12 -6.85 -1.04 21.93
C ILE A 12 -6.67 0.48 22.07
N MET A 13 -7.67 1.15 22.67
CA MET A 13 -7.61 2.60 22.86
C MET A 13 -6.68 3.00 23.99
N ALA A 14 -5.99 4.13 23.87
CA ALA A 14 -5.06 4.68 24.87
C ALA A 14 -5.75 4.94 26.23
N SER A 15 -7.02 5.32 26.24
CA SER A 15 -7.83 5.45 27.44
C SER A 15 -8.01 4.13 28.22
N GLN A 16 -7.68 3.02 27.60
CA GLN A 16 -7.71 1.66 28.18
C GLN A 16 -6.29 1.04 28.25
N GLY A 17 -5.25 1.85 28.10
CA GLY A 17 -3.84 1.39 28.11
C GLY A 17 -3.35 0.87 26.77
N GLY A 18 -4.12 1.01 25.69
CA GLY A 18 -3.77 0.52 24.35
C GLY A 18 -2.92 1.51 23.53
N PRO A 19 -2.45 1.08 22.33
CA PRO A 19 -1.58 1.87 21.47
C PRO A 19 -2.29 2.93 20.63
N ILE A 20 -3.63 2.95 20.56
CA ILE A 20 -4.39 3.85 19.68
C ILE A 20 -4.90 5.07 20.46
N ALA A 21 -4.43 6.26 20.06
CA ALA A 21 -4.89 7.51 20.65
C ALA A 21 -6.27 7.93 20.13
N ARG A 22 -6.50 7.76 18.82
CA ARG A 22 -7.73 8.25 18.17
C ARG A 22 -8.08 7.43 16.93
N VAL A 23 -9.38 7.25 16.72
CA VAL A 23 -9.95 6.72 15.48
C VAL A 23 -11.06 7.66 15.02
N ASP A 24 -10.89 8.26 13.85
CA ASP A 24 -11.90 9.07 13.18
C ASP A 24 -12.50 8.27 12.04
N THR A 25 -13.82 8.31 11.87
CA THR A 25 -14.52 7.65 10.76
C THR A 25 -15.46 8.64 10.11
N ALA A 26 -15.37 8.77 8.79
CA ALA A 26 -16.22 9.62 7.98
C ALA A 26 -16.77 8.87 6.77
N GLU A 27 -17.95 9.28 6.32
CA GLU A 27 -18.50 8.81 5.05
C GLU A 27 -17.74 9.45 3.89
N CYS A 28 -17.51 8.69 2.83
CA CYS A 28 -16.89 9.14 1.59
C CYS A 28 -17.53 8.47 0.38
N GLN A 29 -17.26 9.01 -0.80
CA GLN A 29 -17.67 8.42 -2.07
C GLN A 29 -16.44 7.87 -2.79
N VAL A 30 -16.52 6.64 -3.26
CA VAL A 30 -15.51 6.01 -4.11
C VAL A 30 -16.18 5.59 -5.41
N PHE A 31 -15.99 6.35 -6.48
CA PHE A 31 -16.60 6.11 -7.79
C PHE A 31 -18.12 5.87 -7.71
N GLY A 32 -18.83 6.76 -7.03
CA GLY A 32 -20.29 6.69 -6.85
C GLY A 32 -20.77 5.67 -5.80
N ARG A 33 -19.89 4.85 -5.24
CA ARG A 33 -20.23 3.93 -4.15
C ARG A 33 -20.06 4.61 -2.81
N ARG A 34 -21.08 4.53 -1.97
CA ARG A 34 -21.03 4.99 -0.57
C ARG A 34 -20.08 4.10 0.23
N MET A 35 -19.08 4.70 0.84
CA MET A 35 -18.05 4.04 1.64
C MET A 35 -17.83 4.80 2.95
N PHE A 36 -17.08 4.19 3.86
CA PHE A 36 -16.60 4.83 5.09
C PHE A 36 -15.07 4.75 5.10
N GLN A 37 -14.43 5.87 5.39
CA GLN A 37 -13.01 5.94 5.63
C GLN A 37 -12.74 6.15 7.11
N ALA A 38 -11.92 5.29 7.69
CA ALA A 38 -11.42 5.42 9.05
C ALA A 38 -9.94 5.82 9.01
N ASN A 39 -9.55 6.71 9.92
CA ASN A 39 -8.18 7.16 10.11
C ASN A 39 -7.78 6.91 11.57
N VAL A 40 -6.60 6.37 11.79
CA VAL A 40 -6.08 6.01 13.11
C VAL A 40 -4.81 6.80 13.42
N ARG A 41 -4.69 7.25 14.66
CA ARG A 41 -3.44 7.80 15.22
C ARG A 41 -2.97 6.95 16.39
N LEU A 42 -1.70 6.60 16.37
CA LEU A 42 -1.05 5.92 17.49
C LEU A 42 -0.86 6.87 18.67
N ASN A 43 -0.80 6.29 19.86
CA ASN A 43 -0.41 7.00 21.07
C ASN A 43 1.07 7.43 20.98
N ALA A 44 1.38 8.60 21.53
CA ALA A 44 2.74 9.15 21.56
C ALA A 44 3.77 8.19 22.17
N ALA A 45 3.36 7.35 23.13
CA ALA A 45 4.25 6.36 23.75
C ALA A 45 4.75 5.26 22.79
N VAL A 46 4.01 4.99 21.70
CA VAL A 46 4.36 3.99 20.69
C VAL A 46 4.62 4.60 19.31
N GLN A 47 4.45 5.92 19.19
CA GLN A 47 4.67 6.65 17.96
C GLN A 47 6.14 7.01 17.80
N GLU A 48 6.79 6.39 16.84
CA GLU A 48 8.15 6.77 16.44
C GLU A 48 8.19 8.12 15.72
N PRO A 49 9.24 8.94 15.93
CA PRO A 49 9.45 10.14 15.12
C PRO A 49 9.49 9.77 13.63
N ARG A 50 8.69 10.48 12.85
CA ARG A 50 8.62 10.28 11.40
C ARG A 50 8.72 11.59 10.67
N GLN A 51 9.14 11.53 9.43
CA GLN A 51 9.05 12.63 8.50
C GLN A 51 7.58 13.01 8.28
N ARG A 52 7.29 14.29 8.30
CA ARG A 52 5.96 14.80 7.99
C ARG A 52 5.71 14.73 6.49
N PHE A 53 4.61 14.11 6.11
CA PHE A 53 4.10 14.18 4.75
C PHE A 53 3.51 15.56 4.46
N VAL A 54 3.72 16.05 3.24
CA VAL A 54 3.23 17.34 2.76
C VAL A 54 1.85 17.19 2.10
N ILE A 55 1.70 16.18 1.25
CA ILE A 55 0.44 15.91 0.52
C ILE A 55 -0.42 14.85 1.19
N PHE A 56 0.17 13.80 1.74
CA PHE A 56 -0.56 12.76 2.45
C PHE A 56 -0.83 13.12 3.91
N GLY A 57 -1.93 12.62 4.44
CA GLY A 57 -2.26 12.81 5.85
C GLY A 57 -1.26 12.10 6.79
N ASN A 58 -0.95 12.75 7.92
CA ASN A 58 -0.05 12.20 8.93
C ASN A 58 -0.77 11.24 9.90
N VAL A 59 -1.57 10.32 9.36
CA VAL A 59 -2.23 9.26 10.12
C VAL A 59 -1.39 8.00 10.13
N ASP A 60 -1.58 7.14 11.13
CA ASP A 60 -0.81 5.91 11.28
C ASP A 60 -1.47 4.71 10.60
N GLY A 61 -2.77 4.78 10.33
CA GLY A 61 -3.48 3.79 9.56
C GLY A 61 -4.76 4.34 8.96
N THR A 62 -5.16 3.81 7.81
CA THR A 62 -6.39 4.15 7.09
C THR A 62 -7.12 2.88 6.68
N GLY A 63 -8.44 2.93 6.65
CA GLY A 63 -9.26 1.84 6.14
C GLY A 63 -10.47 2.39 5.41
N THR A 64 -10.82 1.84 4.26
CA THR A 64 -12.00 2.24 3.49
C THR A 64 -12.83 1.01 3.16
N HIS A 65 -14.12 1.03 3.55
CA HIS A 65 -15.03 -0.10 3.35
C HIS A 65 -16.49 0.36 3.38
N PRO A 66 -17.44 -0.32 2.69
CA PRO A 66 -18.87 -0.01 2.79
C PRO A 66 -19.45 -0.12 4.20
N VAL A 67 -18.83 -0.93 5.05
CA VAL A 67 -19.25 -1.11 6.46
C VAL A 67 -18.31 -0.34 7.39
N PRO A 68 -18.78 0.64 8.17
CA PRO A 68 -17.92 1.52 8.98
C PRO A 68 -17.06 0.77 10.01
N THR A 69 -17.61 -0.28 10.64
CA THR A 69 -16.85 -1.10 11.58
C THR A 69 -15.68 -1.83 10.91
N VAL A 70 -15.87 -2.32 9.67
CA VAL A 70 -14.79 -2.96 8.91
C VAL A 70 -13.73 -1.94 8.52
N ALA A 71 -14.14 -0.75 8.06
CA ALA A 71 -13.19 0.35 7.75
C ALA A 71 -12.33 0.69 8.98
N ARG A 72 -12.96 0.79 10.16
CA ARG A 72 -12.27 1.01 11.44
C ARG A 72 -11.26 -0.10 11.75
N HIS A 73 -11.65 -1.37 11.61
CA HIS A 73 -10.75 -2.51 11.88
C HIS A 73 -9.57 -2.54 10.88
N MET A 74 -9.80 -2.21 9.60
CA MET A 74 -8.73 -2.10 8.61
C MET A 74 -7.72 -1.01 8.99
N ALA A 75 -8.21 0.18 9.36
CA ALA A 75 -7.35 1.29 9.79
C ALA A 75 -6.53 0.95 11.05
N ILE A 76 -7.13 0.26 12.01
CA ILE A 76 -6.43 -0.22 13.22
C ILE A 76 -5.36 -1.24 12.84
N SER A 77 -5.69 -2.21 11.97
CA SER A 77 -4.71 -3.20 11.48
C SER A 77 -3.52 -2.52 10.83
N GLU A 78 -3.74 -1.56 9.93
CA GLU A 78 -2.65 -0.83 9.27
C GLU A 78 -1.80 -0.01 10.27
N ALA A 79 -2.42 0.60 11.28
CA ALA A 79 -1.67 1.31 12.32
C ALA A 79 -0.77 0.35 13.14
N ILE A 80 -1.26 -0.84 13.47
CA ILE A 80 -0.48 -1.88 14.16
C ILE A 80 0.68 -2.35 13.28
N GLU A 81 0.43 -2.60 12.00
CA GLU A 81 1.47 -2.97 11.03
C GLU A 81 2.57 -1.91 10.96
N ARG A 82 2.20 -0.65 10.83
CA ARG A 82 3.16 0.47 10.79
C ARG A 82 3.92 0.65 12.10
N TRP A 83 3.28 0.38 13.24
CA TRP A 83 3.96 0.33 14.53
C TRP A 83 5.04 -0.76 14.53
N ALA A 84 4.67 -1.98 14.18
CA ALA A 84 5.60 -3.10 14.09
C ALA A 84 6.76 -2.81 13.11
N PHE A 85 6.43 -2.33 11.91
CA PHE A 85 7.42 -1.95 10.89
C PHE A 85 8.45 -0.95 11.43
N ARG A 86 7.99 0.15 12.03
CA ARG A 86 8.88 1.22 12.53
C ARG A 86 9.75 0.75 13.67
N SER A 87 9.18 -0.05 14.58
CA SER A 87 9.90 -0.58 15.72
C SER A 87 11.00 -1.57 15.30
N VAL A 88 10.68 -2.50 14.39
CA VAL A 88 11.61 -3.57 14.02
C VAL A 88 12.60 -3.12 12.94
N SER A 89 12.20 -2.30 11.97
CA SER A 89 13.10 -1.85 10.90
C SER A 89 14.29 -1.02 11.38
N LYS A 90 14.22 -0.49 12.60
CA LYS A 90 15.29 0.28 13.26
C LYS A 90 16.02 -0.51 14.36
N SER A 91 15.51 -1.69 14.72
CA SER A 91 16.09 -2.52 15.78
C SER A 91 17.36 -3.23 15.31
N VAL A 92 18.11 -3.79 16.27
CA VAL A 92 19.26 -4.65 16.00
C VAL A 92 18.83 -5.95 15.30
N ASP A 93 17.60 -6.38 15.55
CA ASP A 93 17.02 -7.63 15.01
C ASP A 93 16.48 -7.48 13.59
N ARG A 94 16.58 -6.29 12.97
CA ARG A 94 16.03 -6.03 11.62
C ARG A 94 16.47 -7.04 10.57
N VAL A 95 17.70 -7.55 10.69
CA VAL A 95 18.27 -8.54 9.74
C VAL A 95 17.52 -9.87 9.83
N LEU A 96 17.11 -10.29 11.06
CA LEU A 96 16.37 -11.53 11.26
C LEU A 96 15.02 -11.56 10.53
N TYR A 97 14.48 -10.39 10.21
CA TYR A 97 13.18 -10.21 9.56
C TYR A 97 13.30 -9.70 8.11
N GLY A 98 14.49 -9.76 7.51
CA GLY A 98 14.73 -9.40 6.12
C GLY A 98 14.61 -7.91 5.81
N PHE A 99 14.73 -7.01 6.80
CA PHE A 99 14.70 -5.56 6.57
C PHE A 99 16.00 -4.98 6.00
N ASP A 100 17.07 -5.76 6.01
CA ASP A 100 18.35 -5.42 5.39
C ASP A 100 18.34 -5.68 3.88
N THR A 101 17.61 -6.68 3.43
CA THR A 101 17.53 -7.05 2.00
C THR A 101 16.76 -6.00 1.22
N ASP A 102 15.53 -5.69 1.65
CA ASP A 102 14.69 -4.70 1.00
C ASP A 102 13.49 -4.33 1.87
N ARG A 103 13.26 -3.03 2.02
CA ARG A 103 12.09 -2.51 2.72
C ARG A 103 10.88 -2.32 1.83
N SER A 104 11.11 -2.16 0.53
CA SER A 104 10.09 -1.67 -0.41
C SER A 104 9.42 -2.77 -1.23
N SER A 105 10.11 -3.86 -1.57
CA SER A 105 9.54 -4.99 -2.33
C SER A 105 8.93 -6.08 -1.43
N SER A 106 8.86 -5.84 -0.13
CA SER A 106 8.27 -6.76 0.83
C SER A 106 6.81 -6.45 1.09
N GLY A 107 6.03 -7.49 1.41
CA GLY A 107 4.69 -7.36 1.95
C GLY A 107 4.68 -7.52 3.46
N MET A 108 3.86 -6.72 4.14
CA MET A 108 3.64 -6.82 5.57
C MET A 108 2.15 -6.63 5.86
N ALA A 109 1.62 -7.37 6.82
CA ALA A 109 0.24 -7.21 7.21
C ALA A 109 0.08 -7.41 8.72
N ALA A 110 -0.83 -6.66 9.31
CA ALA A 110 -1.39 -6.98 10.62
C ALA A 110 -2.83 -7.48 10.46
N TYR A 111 -3.17 -8.57 11.12
CA TYR A 111 -4.51 -9.12 11.04
C TYR A 111 -4.98 -9.74 12.36
N PRO A 112 -6.17 -9.36 12.88
CA PRO A 112 -6.75 -9.94 14.09
C PRO A 112 -7.50 -11.23 13.75
N GLY A 113 -6.80 -12.20 13.16
CA GLY A 113 -7.35 -13.50 12.75
C GLY A 113 -7.28 -14.56 13.85
N LEU A 114 -7.91 -15.71 13.58
CA LEU A 114 -7.79 -16.92 14.39
C LEU A 114 -6.59 -17.77 13.99
N PHE A 115 -6.14 -17.63 12.73
CA PHE A 115 -5.12 -18.49 12.14
C PHE A 115 -4.05 -17.67 11.43
N ASP A 116 -2.80 -18.08 11.57
CA ASP A 116 -1.62 -17.40 11.02
C ASP A 116 -1.69 -17.24 9.50
N TYR A 117 -2.22 -18.24 8.80
CA TYR A 117 -2.33 -18.18 7.34
C TYR A 117 -3.14 -16.98 6.83
N GLN A 118 -4.06 -16.43 7.64
CA GLN A 118 -4.87 -15.28 7.26
C GLN A 118 -4.04 -14.00 7.17
N CYS A 119 -3.12 -13.81 8.13
CA CYS A 119 -2.18 -12.71 8.13
C CYS A 119 -1.12 -12.90 7.03
N ARG A 120 -0.51 -14.09 6.98
CA ARG A 120 0.48 -14.47 5.97
C ARG A 120 -0.01 -14.25 4.54
N GLN A 121 -1.26 -14.64 4.23
CA GLN A 121 -1.83 -14.46 2.88
C GLN A 121 -1.92 -12.99 2.48
N ARG A 122 -2.23 -12.08 3.41
CA ARG A 122 -2.27 -10.64 3.15
C ARG A 122 -0.89 -10.09 2.85
N ALA A 123 0.09 -10.40 3.71
CA ALA A 123 1.49 -10.03 3.50
C ALA A 123 2.04 -10.59 2.17
N TYR A 124 1.68 -11.83 1.84
CA TYR A 124 2.11 -12.44 0.58
C TYR A 124 1.52 -11.75 -0.65
N LEU A 125 0.24 -11.37 -0.62
CA LEU A 125 -0.38 -10.62 -1.72
C LEU A 125 0.25 -9.24 -1.92
N GLU A 126 0.59 -8.53 -0.84
CA GLU A 126 1.32 -7.27 -0.94
C GLU A 126 2.74 -7.47 -1.48
N ALA A 127 3.44 -8.54 -1.06
CA ALA A 127 4.75 -8.87 -1.61
C ALA A 127 4.67 -9.17 -3.13
N ILE A 128 3.62 -9.88 -3.58
CA ILE A 128 3.36 -10.09 -5.02
C ILE A 128 3.12 -8.77 -5.74
N GLU A 129 2.31 -7.89 -5.17
CA GLU A 129 2.03 -6.57 -5.74
C GLU A 129 3.31 -5.79 -5.97
N ARG A 130 4.10 -5.61 -4.92
CA ARG A 130 5.35 -4.85 -4.96
C ARG A 130 6.38 -5.47 -5.90
N TYR A 131 6.59 -6.78 -5.83
CA TYR A 131 7.46 -7.48 -6.76
C TYR A 131 7.02 -7.29 -8.22
N SER A 132 5.72 -7.41 -8.49
CA SER A 132 5.19 -7.31 -9.85
C SER A 132 5.34 -5.91 -10.43
N LEU A 133 5.13 -4.87 -9.63
CA LEU A 133 5.35 -3.47 -10.03
C LEU A 133 6.80 -3.23 -10.43
N ILE A 134 7.76 -3.70 -9.61
CA ILE A 134 9.18 -3.57 -9.88
C ILE A 134 9.56 -4.35 -11.14
N ALA A 135 9.15 -5.61 -11.25
CA ALA A 135 9.45 -6.46 -12.41
C ALA A 135 8.89 -5.87 -13.72
N TRP A 136 7.67 -5.32 -13.68
CA TRP A 136 7.09 -4.66 -14.83
C TRP A 136 7.84 -3.38 -15.19
N TRP A 137 8.16 -2.55 -14.21
CA TRP A 137 8.89 -1.30 -14.45
C TRP A 137 10.28 -1.54 -15.07
N GLU A 138 10.93 -2.61 -14.69
CA GLU A 138 12.23 -3.04 -15.24
C GLU A 138 12.13 -3.80 -16.58
N GLY A 139 10.93 -3.91 -17.17
CA GLY A 139 10.73 -4.63 -18.43
C GLY A 139 10.87 -6.15 -18.31
N GLN A 140 10.75 -6.70 -17.11
CA GLN A 140 10.85 -8.14 -16.83
C GLN A 140 9.48 -8.82 -16.61
N ALA A 141 8.39 -8.04 -16.63
CA ALA A 141 7.03 -8.57 -16.60
C ALA A 141 6.17 -7.82 -17.63
N ARG A 142 5.28 -8.53 -18.32
CA ARG A 142 4.39 -7.93 -19.30
C ARG A 142 3.22 -7.26 -18.60
N GLY A 143 2.88 -6.05 -19.02
CA GLY A 143 1.63 -5.38 -18.68
C GLY A 143 0.62 -5.49 -19.82
N ARG A 144 -0.64 -5.75 -19.48
CA ARG A 144 -1.76 -5.76 -20.44
C ARG A 144 -2.81 -4.77 -20.00
N VAL A 145 -3.07 -3.76 -20.84
CA VAL A 145 -4.17 -2.81 -20.60
C VAL A 145 -5.50 -3.51 -20.77
N ARG A 146 -6.40 -3.27 -19.84
CA ARG A 146 -7.78 -3.80 -19.82
C ARG A 146 -8.76 -2.72 -19.41
N ASP A 147 -9.97 -2.83 -19.92
CA ASP A 147 -11.09 -2.01 -19.47
C ASP A 147 -11.53 -2.41 -18.06
N THR A 148 -12.10 -1.46 -17.36
CA THR A 148 -12.68 -1.64 -16.03
C THR A 148 -14.17 -1.31 -16.04
N GLU A 149 -14.89 -1.68 -15.00
CA GLU A 149 -16.29 -1.30 -14.80
C GLU A 149 -16.47 0.18 -14.38
N TRP A 150 -15.38 0.86 -14.01
CA TRP A 150 -15.42 2.26 -13.55
C TRP A 150 -15.18 3.21 -14.74
N PRO A 151 -16.14 4.10 -15.05
CA PRO A 151 -16.00 5.02 -16.18
C PRO A 151 -14.75 5.88 -16.09
N GLY A 152 -13.99 5.96 -17.20
CA GLY A 152 -12.77 6.75 -17.30
C GLY A 152 -11.56 6.19 -16.55
N VAL A 153 -11.64 4.97 -16.02
CA VAL A 153 -10.53 4.27 -15.38
C VAL A 153 -10.05 3.13 -16.25
N SER A 154 -8.78 3.12 -16.56
CA SER A 154 -8.09 1.99 -17.21
C SER A 154 -7.34 1.16 -16.19
N ALA A 155 -7.15 -0.13 -16.47
CA ALA A 155 -6.32 -1.01 -15.67
C ALA A 155 -5.16 -1.57 -16.49
N LEU A 156 -4.00 -1.65 -15.89
CA LEU A 156 -2.85 -2.43 -16.34
C LEU A 156 -2.79 -3.70 -15.49
N GLU A 157 -3.10 -4.86 -16.08
CA GLU A 157 -2.86 -6.16 -15.45
C GLU A 157 -1.41 -6.56 -15.71
N ILE A 158 -0.65 -6.81 -14.64
CA ILE A 158 0.74 -7.23 -14.73
C ILE A 158 0.80 -8.76 -14.66
N GLU A 159 1.43 -9.39 -15.66
CA GLU A 159 1.69 -10.82 -15.66
C GLU A 159 2.70 -11.15 -14.54
N THR A 160 2.30 -12.04 -13.63
CA THR A 160 3.13 -12.41 -12.49
C THR A 160 3.51 -13.88 -12.57
N PRO A 161 4.70 -14.28 -12.06
CA PRO A 161 5.10 -15.69 -12.02
C PRO A 161 4.37 -16.47 -10.91
N PHE A 162 3.41 -15.85 -10.23
CA PHE A 162 2.69 -16.46 -9.13
C PHE A 162 1.35 -17.00 -9.59
N ARG A 163 1.02 -18.22 -9.15
CA ARG A 163 -0.32 -18.81 -9.37
C ARG A 163 -1.41 -18.10 -8.56
N GLN A 164 -1.03 -17.57 -7.40
CA GLN A 164 -1.91 -16.85 -6.49
C GLN A 164 -1.61 -15.36 -6.58
N GLY A 165 -2.63 -14.57 -6.84
CA GLY A 165 -2.47 -13.11 -6.92
C GLY A 165 -2.35 -12.59 -8.36
N ARG A 166 -3.20 -11.62 -8.65
CA ARG A 166 -3.16 -10.78 -9.85
C ARG A 166 -2.76 -9.40 -9.41
N ALA A 167 -1.71 -8.84 -9.97
CA ALA A 167 -1.28 -7.48 -9.71
C ALA A 167 -1.85 -6.54 -10.77
N VAL A 168 -2.40 -5.43 -10.34
CA VAL A 168 -2.97 -4.41 -11.24
C VAL A 168 -2.53 -3.03 -10.85
N VAL A 169 -2.43 -2.14 -11.82
CA VAL A 169 -2.40 -0.69 -11.65
C VAL A 169 -3.65 -0.13 -12.31
N VAL A 170 -4.50 0.56 -11.56
CA VAL A 170 -5.60 1.34 -12.13
C VAL A 170 -5.20 2.81 -12.21
N TYR A 171 -5.61 3.50 -13.28
CA TYR A 171 -5.22 4.88 -13.48
C TYR A 171 -6.28 5.64 -14.26
N LYS A 172 -6.31 6.95 -14.08
CA LYS A 172 -7.21 7.88 -14.79
C LYS A 172 -6.60 9.26 -14.90
N ARG A 173 -7.06 10.02 -15.89
CA ARG A 173 -6.88 11.45 -15.96
C ARG A 173 -7.97 12.13 -15.10
N CYS A 174 -7.57 13.09 -14.27
CA CYS A 174 -8.42 13.81 -13.35
C CYS A 174 -8.49 15.29 -13.71
N GLU A 175 -9.60 15.96 -13.38
CA GLU A 175 -9.67 17.43 -13.45
C GLU A 175 -8.94 18.06 -12.25
N PRO A 176 -8.18 19.16 -12.45
CA PRO A 176 -8.05 20.00 -13.65
C PRO A 176 -6.95 19.59 -14.65
N GLY A 177 -6.46 18.36 -14.68
CA GLY A 177 -5.50 17.91 -15.69
C GLY A 177 -4.30 17.14 -15.15
N PHE A 178 -4.44 16.53 -13.98
CA PHE A 178 -3.44 15.62 -13.41
C PHE A 178 -3.84 14.14 -13.60
N PHE A 179 -2.95 13.23 -13.24
CA PHE A 179 -3.17 11.79 -13.28
C PHE A 179 -3.13 11.19 -11.87
N ALA A 180 -3.98 10.22 -11.62
CA ALA A 180 -4.01 9.46 -10.38
C ALA A 180 -3.89 7.97 -10.65
N TYR A 181 -3.28 7.26 -9.71
CA TYR A 181 -3.00 5.84 -9.78
C TYR A 181 -3.38 5.15 -8.47
N GLY A 182 -3.69 3.87 -8.58
CA GLY A 182 -3.81 2.97 -7.45
C GLY A 182 -3.38 1.58 -7.88
N HIS A 183 -2.79 0.81 -7.00
CA HIS A 183 -2.32 -0.54 -7.30
C HIS A 183 -2.73 -1.52 -6.20
N ALA A 184 -2.90 -2.77 -6.56
CA ALA A 184 -3.20 -3.83 -5.63
C ALA A 184 -2.92 -5.21 -6.23
N ALA A 185 -2.73 -6.20 -5.36
CA ALA A 185 -2.85 -7.59 -5.74
C ALA A 185 -3.99 -8.30 -5.00
N ALA A 186 -4.65 -9.23 -5.71
CA ALA A 186 -5.70 -10.08 -5.15
C ALA A 186 -5.79 -11.41 -5.91
N GLY A 187 -6.65 -12.32 -5.44
CA GLY A 187 -6.83 -13.63 -6.05
C GLY A 187 -7.44 -13.63 -7.47
N SER A 188 -8.06 -12.52 -7.88
CA SER A 188 -8.61 -12.32 -9.22
C SER A 188 -8.37 -10.90 -9.72
N PHE A 189 -8.43 -10.69 -11.03
CA PHE A 189 -8.34 -9.36 -11.65
C PHE A 189 -9.39 -8.40 -11.09
N HIS A 190 -10.64 -8.81 -11.03
CA HIS A 190 -11.74 -8.00 -10.52
C HIS A 190 -11.49 -7.58 -9.06
N SER A 191 -11.14 -8.52 -8.17
CA SER A 191 -10.85 -8.20 -6.76
C SER A 191 -9.59 -7.34 -6.59
N ALA A 192 -8.61 -7.44 -7.48
CA ALA A 192 -7.45 -6.55 -7.47
C ALA A 192 -7.86 -5.14 -7.89
N CYS A 193 -8.68 -4.99 -8.93
CA CYS A 193 -9.22 -3.71 -9.34
C CYS A 193 -10.09 -3.06 -8.25
N GLU A 194 -10.96 -3.82 -7.55
CA GLU A 194 -11.77 -3.29 -6.44
C GLU A 194 -10.92 -2.73 -5.29
N LYS A 195 -9.76 -3.31 -5.00
CA LYS A 195 -8.82 -2.76 -4.01
C LYS A 195 -8.09 -1.54 -4.57
N ALA A 196 -7.54 -1.65 -5.77
CA ALA A 196 -6.78 -0.59 -6.41
C ALA A 196 -7.60 0.68 -6.63
N ILE A 197 -8.92 0.56 -6.91
CA ILE A 197 -9.81 1.71 -7.09
C ILE A 197 -9.99 2.54 -5.80
N VAL A 198 -9.92 1.91 -4.64
CA VAL A 198 -9.95 2.62 -3.35
C VAL A 198 -8.68 3.44 -3.18
N GLU A 199 -7.52 2.88 -3.53
CA GLU A 199 -6.25 3.59 -3.49
C GLU A 199 -6.18 4.72 -4.51
N LEU A 200 -6.66 4.48 -5.73
CA LEU A 200 -6.81 5.50 -6.76
C LEU A 200 -7.66 6.69 -6.25
N ALA A 201 -8.80 6.41 -5.62
CA ALA A 201 -9.68 7.46 -5.10
C ALA A 201 -9.02 8.29 -3.99
N ARG A 202 -8.25 7.65 -3.10
CA ARG A 202 -7.45 8.33 -2.07
C ARG A 202 -6.35 9.19 -2.69
N ASN A 203 -5.64 8.64 -3.67
CA ASN A 203 -4.59 9.34 -4.41
C ASN A 203 -5.16 10.54 -5.16
N GLU A 204 -6.27 10.36 -5.89
CA GLU A 204 -6.99 11.45 -6.56
C GLU A 204 -7.38 12.56 -5.57
N TYR A 205 -7.92 12.21 -4.40
CA TYR A 205 -8.37 13.18 -3.40
C TYR A 205 -7.21 14.06 -2.91
N VAL A 206 -6.07 13.47 -2.56
CA VAL A 206 -4.92 14.24 -2.04
C VAL A 206 -4.26 15.07 -3.13
N LEU A 207 -4.10 14.51 -4.34
CA LEU A 207 -3.53 15.22 -5.48
C LEU A 207 -4.43 16.38 -5.95
N ARG A 208 -5.74 16.17 -5.97
CA ARG A 208 -6.70 17.25 -6.32
C ARG A 208 -6.56 18.43 -5.36
N ARG A 209 -6.49 18.17 -4.06
CA ARG A 209 -6.29 19.23 -3.06
C ARG A 209 -4.97 19.96 -3.29
N PHE A 210 -3.92 19.22 -3.57
CA PHE A 210 -2.61 19.76 -3.85
C PHE A 210 -2.61 20.66 -5.09
N TRP A 211 -3.12 20.20 -6.23
CA TRP A 211 -3.14 20.95 -7.47
C TRP A 211 -4.10 22.15 -7.43
N LEU A 212 -5.24 22.05 -6.75
CA LEU A 212 -6.17 23.17 -6.56
C LEU A 212 -5.60 24.24 -5.63
N ALA A 213 -4.70 23.90 -4.72
CA ALA A 213 -3.99 24.85 -3.87
C ALA A 213 -2.80 25.53 -4.58
N GLY A 214 -2.62 25.32 -5.89
CA GLY A 214 -1.54 25.94 -6.68
C GLY A 214 -0.22 25.18 -6.62
N GLY A 215 -0.22 23.94 -6.15
CA GLY A 215 1.00 23.13 -6.00
C GLY A 215 1.79 23.46 -4.71
N VAL A 216 2.98 22.92 -4.57
CA VAL A 216 3.82 23.08 -3.38
C VAL A 216 4.76 24.27 -3.51
N GLN A 217 4.82 25.07 -2.45
CA GLN A 217 5.91 26.02 -2.26
C GLN A 217 7.23 25.33 -1.87
N GLU A 218 7.14 24.13 -1.22
CA GLU A 218 8.29 23.31 -0.84
C GLU A 218 8.18 21.92 -1.48
N ARG A 219 9.31 21.47 -2.07
CA ARG A 219 9.40 20.10 -2.61
C ARG A 219 9.34 19.10 -1.47
N PRO A 220 8.48 18.06 -1.54
CA PRO A 220 8.47 17.01 -0.52
C PRO A 220 9.83 16.35 -0.36
N VAL A 221 10.25 16.13 0.88
CA VAL A 221 11.50 15.44 1.18
C VAL A 221 11.33 13.93 0.99
N ASP A 222 10.14 13.43 1.29
CA ASP A 222 9.80 12.01 1.16
C ASP A 222 9.76 11.56 -0.30
N LEU A 223 10.46 10.46 -0.59
CA LEU A 223 10.57 9.93 -1.95
C LEU A 223 9.24 9.41 -2.48
N PHE A 224 8.42 8.82 -1.62
CA PHE A 224 7.08 8.35 -1.95
C PHE A 224 6.21 9.50 -2.46
N GLU A 225 6.17 10.64 -1.76
CA GLU A 225 5.42 11.81 -2.18
C GLU A 225 5.96 12.41 -3.49
N ARG A 226 7.28 12.45 -3.66
CA ARG A 226 7.91 12.95 -4.90
C ARG A 226 7.55 12.10 -6.11
N ARG A 227 7.58 10.78 -5.98
CA ARG A 227 7.15 9.85 -7.04
C ARG A 227 5.69 10.04 -7.39
N CYS A 228 4.83 10.08 -6.38
CA CYS A 228 3.41 10.31 -6.55
C CYS A 228 3.13 11.63 -7.30
N LEU A 229 3.81 12.72 -6.92
CA LEU A 229 3.69 14.01 -7.61
C LEU A 229 4.22 13.96 -9.05
N PHE A 230 5.39 13.37 -9.27
CA PHE A 230 5.96 13.26 -10.61
C PHE A 230 5.00 12.51 -11.55
N PHE A 231 4.50 11.34 -11.16
CA PHE A 231 3.58 10.57 -11.98
C PHE A 231 2.19 11.21 -12.10
N SER A 232 1.84 12.19 -11.26
CA SER A 232 0.61 12.95 -11.44
C SER A 232 0.71 14.01 -12.56
N THR A 233 1.90 14.33 -13.05
CA THR A 233 2.13 15.26 -14.16
C THR A 233 1.95 14.61 -15.55
N ALA A 234 1.84 15.43 -16.59
CA ALA A 234 1.83 14.95 -17.97
C ALA A 234 3.12 14.21 -18.35
N GLU A 235 4.28 14.72 -17.90
CA GLU A 235 5.60 14.09 -18.14
C GLU A 235 5.68 12.71 -17.47
N GLY A 236 5.28 12.60 -16.20
CA GLY A 236 5.29 11.32 -15.48
C GLY A 236 4.32 10.31 -16.08
N HIS A 237 3.13 10.78 -16.54
CA HIS A 237 2.18 9.92 -17.23
C HIS A 237 2.70 9.43 -18.60
N GLU A 238 3.39 10.27 -19.35
CA GLU A 238 3.99 9.83 -20.63
C GLU A 238 5.07 8.76 -20.39
N LEU A 239 5.92 8.94 -19.39
CA LEU A 239 6.87 7.91 -18.98
C LEU A 239 6.19 6.60 -18.57
N PHE A 240 5.05 6.67 -17.86
CA PHE A 240 4.24 5.50 -17.54
C PHE A 240 3.72 4.82 -18.82
N ARG A 241 3.20 5.58 -19.80
CA ARG A 241 2.72 5.05 -21.07
C ARG A 241 3.82 4.38 -21.90
N GLU A 242 5.01 4.98 -21.93
CA GLU A 242 6.19 4.37 -22.56
C GLU A 242 6.49 2.99 -21.98
N ARG A 243 6.42 2.88 -20.64
CA ARG A 243 6.60 1.59 -19.94
C ARG A 243 5.48 0.59 -20.24
N VAL A 244 4.23 1.02 -20.35
CA VAL A 244 3.11 0.16 -20.78
C VAL A 244 3.33 -0.40 -22.18
N ALA A 245 3.92 0.37 -23.09
CA ALA A 245 4.21 -0.04 -24.47
C ALA A 245 5.50 -0.84 -24.63
N GLN A 246 6.33 -0.91 -23.59
CA GLN A 246 7.64 -1.57 -23.65
C GLN A 246 7.52 -3.08 -23.79
N ALA A 247 8.32 -3.64 -24.71
CA ALA A 247 8.45 -5.09 -24.85
C ALA A 247 9.19 -5.70 -23.65
N VAL A 248 8.78 -6.90 -23.26
CA VAL A 248 9.50 -7.67 -22.23
C VAL A 248 10.80 -8.20 -22.84
N THR A 249 11.92 -7.87 -22.23
CA THR A 249 13.25 -8.27 -22.72
C THR A 249 13.72 -9.59 -22.09
N ALA A 250 13.41 -9.81 -20.80
CA ALA A 250 13.78 -11.01 -20.08
C ALA A 250 12.71 -11.28 -18.97
N PRO A 251 11.74 -12.18 -19.22
CA PRO A 251 10.70 -12.45 -18.25
C PRO A 251 11.27 -12.91 -16.91
N ALA A 252 10.88 -12.25 -15.82
CA ALA A 252 11.26 -12.64 -14.48
C ALA A 252 10.61 -13.98 -14.11
N GLY A 253 11.41 -14.91 -13.60
CA GLY A 253 10.94 -16.13 -12.99
C GLY A 253 10.33 -15.88 -11.60
N ARG A 254 9.89 -16.96 -10.96
CA ARG A 254 9.43 -16.90 -9.56
C ARG A 254 10.63 -16.58 -8.67
N PRO A 255 10.58 -15.48 -7.89
CA PRO A 255 11.70 -15.09 -7.04
C PRO A 255 11.85 -16.04 -5.84
N PRO A 256 13.06 -16.18 -5.31
CA PRO A 256 13.29 -16.77 -3.99
C PRO A 256 12.53 -15.98 -2.91
N VAL A 257 12.05 -16.70 -1.90
CA VAL A 257 11.52 -16.09 -0.68
C VAL A 257 12.70 -15.89 0.27
N VAL A 258 12.99 -14.63 0.61
CA VAL A 258 14.07 -14.26 1.53
C VAL A 258 13.63 -14.40 2.98
N PHE A 259 12.39 -14.00 3.26
CA PHE A 259 11.77 -14.12 4.57
C PHE A 259 10.26 -14.37 4.42
N ASP A 260 9.71 -15.23 5.27
CA ASP A 260 8.28 -15.50 5.36
C ASP A 260 7.96 -15.93 6.80
N GLY A 261 7.56 -14.98 7.64
CA GLY A 261 7.40 -15.24 9.06
C GLY A 261 6.63 -14.17 9.83
N GLU A 262 6.28 -14.52 11.05
CA GLU A 262 5.68 -13.60 12.02
C GLU A 262 6.73 -12.60 12.52
N ILE A 263 6.27 -11.39 12.77
CA ILE A 263 7.03 -10.32 13.45
C ILE A 263 6.50 -10.21 14.87
N PRO A 264 7.14 -10.84 15.85
CA PRO A 264 6.70 -10.79 17.25
C PRO A 264 6.97 -9.42 17.86
N GLY A 265 6.15 -9.05 18.83
CA GLY A 265 6.29 -7.80 19.57
C GLY A 265 5.05 -7.48 20.41
N PRO A 266 5.01 -6.31 21.06
CA PRO A 266 3.90 -5.94 21.94
C PRO A 266 2.56 -5.82 21.20
N TRP A 267 2.55 -5.66 19.88
CA TRP A 267 1.36 -5.63 19.03
C TRP A 267 0.64 -6.96 18.92
N THR A 268 1.29 -8.10 19.22
CA THR A 268 0.70 -9.44 19.11
C THR A 268 -0.53 -9.65 20.01
N THR A 269 -0.64 -8.85 21.08
CA THR A 269 -1.86 -8.79 21.91
C THR A 269 -3.10 -8.41 21.09
N TYR A 270 -2.93 -7.58 20.06
CA TYR A 270 -4.02 -7.01 19.26
C TYR A 270 -4.16 -7.68 17.90
N ALA A 271 -3.05 -7.95 17.21
CA ALA A 271 -3.06 -8.60 15.91
C ALA A 271 -1.76 -9.38 15.70
N GLN A 272 -1.83 -10.44 14.92
CA GLN A 272 -0.63 -11.02 14.32
C GLN A 272 -0.08 -10.05 13.30
N VAL A 273 1.25 -9.95 13.23
CA VAL A 273 1.95 -9.21 12.18
C VAL A 273 2.83 -10.19 11.44
N TRP A 274 2.66 -10.25 10.12
CA TRP A 274 3.42 -11.15 9.25
C TRP A 274 4.13 -10.35 8.17
N ARG A 275 5.34 -10.80 7.82
CA ARG A 275 6.13 -10.21 6.75
C ARG A 275 6.54 -11.28 5.75
N VAL A 276 6.51 -10.93 4.47
CA VAL A 276 7.02 -11.73 3.36
C VAL A 276 7.97 -10.88 2.54
N VAL A 277 9.21 -11.33 2.37
CA VAL A 277 10.21 -10.68 1.54
C VAL A 277 10.54 -11.58 0.36
N LEU A 278 10.28 -11.10 -0.84
CA LEU A 278 10.66 -11.73 -2.08
C LEU A 278 11.95 -11.06 -2.60
N GLN A 279 12.87 -11.85 -3.14
CA GLN A 279 14.06 -11.29 -3.77
C GLN A 279 13.66 -10.39 -4.93
N PRO A 280 13.94 -9.07 -4.90
CA PRO A 280 13.60 -8.17 -5.99
C PRO A 280 14.44 -8.48 -7.24
N VAL A 281 13.93 -8.11 -8.41
CA VAL A 281 14.66 -8.28 -9.69
C VAL A 281 15.82 -7.30 -9.82
N THR A 282 15.80 -6.22 -9.05
CA THR A 282 16.81 -5.16 -9.01
C THR A 282 16.69 -4.39 -7.70
N ASP A 283 17.67 -3.60 -7.34
CA ASP A 283 17.65 -2.59 -6.28
C ASP A 283 17.43 -1.15 -6.79
N ALA A 284 17.25 -0.98 -8.11
CA ALA A 284 17.11 0.35 -8.74
C ALA A 284 15.92 1.16 -8.16
N PHE A 285 14.87 0.49 -7.69
CA PHE A 285 13.72 1.15 -7.02
C PHE A 285 14.11 1.82 -5.69
N LEU A 286 15.25 1.47 -5.08
CA LEU A 286 15.79 2.11 -3.88
C LEU A 286 16.53 3.43 -4.19
N THR A 287 16.81 3.72 -5.47
CA THR A 287 17.46 4.95 -5.87
C THR A 287 16.59 6.17 -5.55
N ASN A 288 17.25 7.28 -5.19
CA ASN A 288 16.57 8.52 -4.83
C ASN A 288 16.11 9.29 -6.10
N THR A 289 15.31 8.62 -6.94
CA THR A 289 14.71 9.21 -8.14
C THR A 289 13.19 9.16 -8.10
N GLU A 290 12.57 10.27 -8.46
CA GLU A 290 11.11 10.36 -8.61
C GLU A 290 10.60 9.70 -9.90
N ARG A 291 11.47 9.42 -10.85
CA ARG A 291 11.11 8.81 -12.16
C ARG A 291 10.94 7.29 -12.11
N TYR A 292 10.85 6.70 -10.93
CA TYR A 292 10.59 5.29 -10.73
C TYR A 292 9.15 5.08 -10.24
N PHE A 293 8.36 4.29 -10.99
CA PHE A 293 6.95 4.01 -10.65
C PHE A 293 6.85 2.96 -9.55
N PHE A 294 7.03 3.41 -8.32
CA PHE A 294 6.92 2.55 -7.14
C PHE A 294 6.82 3.41 -5.87
N TRP A 295 5.68 3.33 -5.18
CA TRP A 295 5.41 4.01 -3.90
C TRP A 295 4.42 3.26 -3.02
#